data_4f93da49550c0ba6b83c8497b7b0111c
#
_entry.id   4f93da49550c0ba6b83c8497b7b0111c
#
_cell.length_a   1.000
_cell.length_b   1.000
_cell.length_c   1.000
_cell.angle_alpha   90.00
_cell.angle_beta   90.00
_cell.angle_gamma   90.00
#
_symmetry.space_group_name_H-M   'P 1'
#
loop_
_entity.id
_entity.type
_entity.pdbx_description
1 polymer ?
#
loop_
_entity_poly.entity_id
_entity_poly.type
_entity_poly.pdbx_seq_one_letter_code
_entity_poly.pdbx_strand_id
1 'polypeptide(L)'
;MFALGFALSRASSMLAEHAPRASSTTTEVRGSSPIVTAIRDLAILETASYHMERVIDLRDRQSHLFGLFESEDAVLLVAASDVVAGVDLTSMQDGDIVFDPIRHTARVQLPPPQILSSHLDSERTYVHSRQTDTLARRAEALETRARIEAEHTLRDAAIEAGILQRARNNAARTIQTLVQSLGFTSVEVEFRSE
;
A
#
# COMPACT_ATOMS: atom_id res chain seq x y z
N MET A 1 -13.44 -104.87 -1.51
CA MET A 1 -11.96 -105.03 -1.60
C MET A 1 -11.44 -103.86 -2.39
N PHE A 2 -10.58 -103.07 -1.74
CA PHE A 2 -9.65 -102.05 -2.30
C PHE A 2 -10.27 -100.90 -3.11
N ALA A 3 -10.40 -99.74 -2.61
CA ALA A 3 -9.42 -98.70 -2.21
C ALA A 3 -8.53 -98.22 -3.37
N LEU A 4 -8.71 -97.04 -3.75
CA LEU A 4 -7.73 -96.03 -4.15
C LEU A 4 -8.55 -94.87 -4.65
N GLY A 5 -8.60 -93.76 -4.05
CA GLY A 5 -7.60 -93.01 -3.37
C GLY A 5 -6.97 -91.98 -4.31
N PHE A 6 -7.37 -90.83 -4.15
CA PHE A 6 -6.46 -89.77 -4.06
C PHE A 6 -6.29 -88.61 -5.04
N ALA A 7 -6.42 -87.53 -4.52
CA ALA A 7 -5.68 -86.33 -4.83
C ALA A 7 -6.21 -85.45 -5.96
N LEU A 8 -7.19 -84.64 -5.59
CA LEU A 8 -7.37 -83.39 -6.24
C LEU A 8 -6.54 -82.33 -5.45
N SER A 9 -5.40 -82.08 -6.00
CA SER A 9 -4.51 -81.05 -5.59
C SER A 9 -5.14 -79.67 -5.71
N ARG A 10 -5.11 -78.95 -4.62
CA ARG A 10 -5.41 -77.56 -4.57
C ARG A 10 -4.42 -76.75 -5.41
N ALA A 11 -4.88 -76.18 -6.48
CA ALA A 11 -4.24 -75.04 -7.10
C ALA A 11 -5.17 -73.83 -6.95
N SER A 12 -5.16 -73.23 -5.75
CA SER A 12 -5.70 -71.88 -5.56
C SER A 12 -4.71 -70.91 -6.16
N SER A 13 -4.91 -70.58 -7.40
CA SER A 13 -4.22 -69.53 -8.10
C SER A 13 -4.55 -68.17 -7.40
N MET A 14 -3.54 -67.55 -6.83
CA MET A 14 -3.53 -66.16 -6.48
C MET A 14 -3.70 -65.34 -7.76
N LEU A 15 -4.91 -64.97 -8.09
CA LEU A 15 -5.18 -63.83 -8.94
C LEU A 15 -5.12 -62.63 -8.05
N ALA A 16 -3.91 -62.08 -7.92
CA ALA A 16 -3.73 -60.71 -7.40
C ALA A 16 -4.42 -59.75 -8.36
N GLU A 17 -5.56 -59.29 -7.95
CA GLU A 17 -6.36 -58.28 -8.58
C GLU A 17 -5.57 -56.96 -8.58
N HIS A 18 -4.83 -56.74 -9.68
CA HIS A 18 -4.25 -55.43 -9.98
C HIS A 18 -5.39 -54.48 -10.39
N ALA A 19 -6.09 -53.91 -9.44
CA ALA A 19 -6.93 -52.76 -9.71
C ALA A 19 -6.01 -51.63 -10.20
N PRO A 20 -6.24 -51.04 -11.36
CA PRO A 20 -5.50 -49.88 -11.79
C PRO A 20 -5.85 -48.77 -10.82
N ARG A 21 -4.85 -48.29 -10.04
CA ARG A 21 -4.97 -47.04 -9.28
C ARG A 21 -5.25 -45.96 -10.30
N ALA A 22 -6.47 -45.49 -10.33
CA ALA A 22 -6.82 -44.29 -11.06
C ALA A 22 -6.01 -43.12 -10.49
N SER A 23 -4.95 -42.76 -11.20
CA SER A 23 -4.21 -41.56 -10.96
C SER A 23 -5.11 -40.39 -11.32
N SER A 24 -5.78 -39.79 -10.35
CA SER A 24 -6.48 -38.54 -10.57
C SER A 24 -5.43 -37.44 -10.73
N THR A 25 -5.08 -37.12 -11.97
CA THR A 25 -4.31 -35.92 -12.28
C THR A 25 -5.24 -34.75 -12.13
N THR A 26 -5.17 -34.09 -10.98
CA THR A 26 -5.81 -32.80 -10.79
C THR A 26 -4.95 -31.76 -11.52
N THR A 27 -5.36 -31.38 -12.71
CA THR A 27 -4.75 -30.26 -13.42
C THR A 27 -5.22 -28.98 -12.75
N GLU A 28 -4.42 -28.45 -11.83
CA GLU A 28 -4.60 -27.13 -11.27
C GLU A 28 -4.26 -26.10 -12.35
N VAL A 29 -5.26 -25.55 -13.01
CA VAL A 29 -5.08 -24.42 -13.90
C VAL A 29 -4.81 -23.20 -13.01
N ARG A 30 -3.53 -22.88 -12.78
CA ARG A 30 -3.11 -21.61 -12.16
C ARG A 30 -3.23 -20.48 -13.18
N GLY A 31 -4.45 -20.15 -13.53
CA GLY A 31 -4.75 -18.89 -14.18
C GLY A 31 -4.99 -17.83 -13.10
N SER A 32 -4.40 -16.64 -13.23
CA SER A 32 -4.75 -15.51 -12.37
C SER A 32 -6.26 -15.32 -12.44
N SER A 33 -6.94 -15.26 -11.29
CA SER A 33 -8.36 -14.97 -11.25
C SER A 33 -8.63 -13.61 -11.91
N PRO A 34 -9.71 -13.46 -12.69
CA PRO A 34 -10.11 -12.16 -13.24
C PRO A 34 -10.18 -11.05 -12.18
N ILE A 35 -10.50 -11.40 -10.94
CA ILE A 35 -10.53 -10.46 -9.80
C ILE A 35 -9.12 -9.98 -9.45
N VAL A 36 -8.15 -10.88 -9.37
CA VAL A 36 -6.74 -10.53 -9.09
C VAL A 36 -6.22 -9.58 -10.16
N THR A 37 -6.49 -9.89 -11.42
CA THR A 37 -6.10 -9.03 -12.55
C THR A 37 -6.78 -7.67 -12.44
N ALA A 38 -8.11 -7.61 -12.22
CA ALA A 38 -8.85 -6.36 -12.12
C ALA A 38 -8.37 -5.46 -10.97
N ILE A 39 -8.00 -6.04 -9.83
CA ILE A 39 -7.47 -5.26 -8.70
C ILE A 39 -6.04 -4.79 -8.99
N ARG A 40 -5.17 -5.64 -9.56
CA ARG A 40 -3.81 -5.25 -9.93
C ARG A 40 -3.76 -4.20 -11.02
N ASP A 41 -4.69 -4.23 -11.96
CA ASP A 41 -4.76 -3.24 -13.06
C ASP A 41 -5.04 -1.82 -12.53
N LEU A 42 -5.57 -1.67 -11.31
CA LEU A 42 -5.67 -0.37 -10.64
C LEU A 42 -4.31 0.20 -10.24
N ALA A 43 -3.27 -0.64 -10.16
CA ALA A 43 -1.89 -0.32 -9.78
C ALA A 43 -1.80 0.50 -8.48
N ILE A 44 -2.11 1.79 -8.50
CA ILE A 44 -2.13 2.67 -7.34
C ILE A 44 -3.57 3.14 -7.11
N LEU A 45 -4.08 2.93 -5.92
CA LEU A 45 -5.42 3.31 -5.50
C LEU A 45 -5.34 4.55 -4.60
N GLU A 46 -5.45 5.73 -5.20
CA GLU A 46 -5.57 7.00 -4.46
C GLU A 46 -6.95 7.09 -3.82
N THR A 47 -7.02 7.26 -2.52
CA THR A 47 -8.29 7.19 -1.79
C THR A 47 -8.53 8.32 -0.79
N ALA A 48 -7.53 9.14 -0.52
CA ALA A 48 -7.66 10.35 0.27
C ALA A 48 -6.73 11.45 -0.25
N SER A 49 -7.22 12.69 -0.26
CA SER A 49 -6.41 13.87 -0.55
C SER A 49 -6.76 14.97 0.45
N TYR A 50 -5.72 15.60 1.02
CA TYR A 50 -5.84 16.75 1.90
C TYR A 50 -5.14 17.94 1.28
N HIS A 51 -5.88 19.03 1.18
CA HIS A 51 -5.30 20.33 0.87
C HIS A 51 -4.88 21.00 2.16
N MET A 52 -3.62 21.38 2.28
CA MET A 52 -3.03 21.93 3.50
C MET A 52 -2.24 23.19 3.21
N GLU A 53 -2.33 24.16 4.10
CA GLU A 53 -1.56 25.41 4.06
C GLU A 53 -0.87 25.66 5.38
N ARG A 54 0.35 26.19 5.33
CA ARG A 54 1.13 26.54 6.52
C ARG A 54 2.07 27.69 6.25
N VAL A 55 2.30 28.47 7.31
CA VAL A 55 3.34 29.50 7.32
C VAL A 55 4.59 28.94 7.98
N ILE A 56 5.71 28.99 7.28
CA ILE A 56 7.02 28.54 7.73
C ILE A 56 7.89 29.77 7.98
N ASP A 57 8.33 29.94 9.22
CA ASP A 57 9.30 30.98 9.63
C ASP A 57 10.65 30.29 9.82
N LEU A 58 11.55 30.44 8.86
CA LEU A 58 12.88 29.88 8.91
C LEU A 58 13.92 31.00 9.08
N ARG A 59 14.78 30.84 10.08
CA ARG A 59 15.78 31.85 10.48
C ARG A 59 17.15 31.23 10.48
N ASP A 60 18.11 31.94 9.84
CA ASP A 60 19.53 31.60 9.85
C ASP A 60 20.28 32.60 10.70
N ARG A 61 20.73 32.17 11.88
CA ARG A 61 21.48 33.04 12.81
C ARG A 61 22.96 32.89 12.54
N GLN A 62 23.61 34.06 12.40
CA GLN A 62 25.04 34.13 12.11
C GLN A 62 25.73 34.87 13.25
N SER A 63 26.77 34.26 13.81
CA SER A 63 27.58 34.78 14.87
C SER A 63 28.85 35.39 14.30
N HIS A 64 29.18 36.60 14.69
CA HIS A 64 30.35 37.37 14.25
C HIS A 64 31.25 37.76 15.43
N LEU A 65 32.54 37.93 15.18
CA LEU A 65 33.54 38.38 16.15
C LEU A 65 33.50 37.57 17.46
N PHE A 66 33.68 36.28 17.37
CA PHE A 66 33.69 35.36 18.52
C PHE A 66 32.41 35.37 19.39
N GLY A 67 31.23 35.63 18.74
CA GLY A 67 29.93 35.65 19.45
C GLY A 67 29.54 36.99 20.05
N LEU A 68 30.31 38.06 19.78
CA LEU A 68 30.00 39.41 20.30
C LEU A 68 28.84 40.09 19.55
N PHE A 69 28.59 39.68 18.32
CA PHE A 69 27.50 40.18 17.49
C PHE A 69 26.77 39.03 16.83
N GLU A 70 25.46 39.06 16.87
CA GLU A 70 24.59 38.14 16.14
C GLU A 70 23.86 38.92 15.04
N SER A 71 23.68 38.27 13.89
CA SER A 71 22.85 38.78 12.80
C SER A 71 21.98 37.66 12.26
N GLU A 72 20.84 38.01 11.69
CA GLU A 72 19.81 37.07 11.30
C GLU A 72 19.42 37.27 9.82
N ASP A 73 19.26 36.18 9.09
CA ASP A 73 18.59 36.14 7.79
C ASP A 73 17.33 35.27 7.95
N ALA A 74 16.15 35.85 7.76
CA ALA A 74 14.87 35.19 8.00
C ALA A 74 14.00 35.18 6.76
N VAL A 75 13.33 34.07 6.53
CA VAL A 75 12.36 33.85 5.44
C VAL A 75 11.04 33.40 6.05
N LEU A 76 9.97 34.14 5.74
CA LEU A 76 8.60 33.75 5.99
C LEU A 76 7.97 33.24 4.70
N LEU A 77 7.73 31.92 4.63
CA LEU A 77 7.17 31.24 3.48
C LEU A 77 5.71 30.85 3.78
N VAL A 78 4.79 31.25 2.92
CA VAL A 78 3.43 30.69 2.88
C VAL A 78 3.50 29.49 1.95
N ALA A 79 3.23 28.30 2.47
CA ALA A 79 3.32 27.04 1.74
C ALA A 79 1.96 26.36 1.68
N ALA A 80 1.57 25.92 0.48
CA ALA A 80 0.40 25.11 0.22
C ALA A 80 0.82 23.78 -0.39
N SER A 81 0.15 22.69 -0.04
CA SER A 81 0.42 21.35 -0.55
C SER A 81 -0.84 20.52 -0.65
N ASP A 82 -0.93 19.71 -1.69
CA ASP A 82 -1.88 18.62 -1.79
C ASP A 82 -1.18 17.32 -1.38
N VAL A 83 -1.61 16.76 -0.25
CA VAL A 83 -1.10 15.48 0.26
C VAL A 83 -2.06 14.38 -0.12
N VAL A 84 -1.60 13.42 -0.91
CA VAL A 84 -2.41 12.30 -1.41
C VAL A 84 -1.96 11.01 -0.71
N ALA A 85 -2.94 10.25 -0.20
CA ALA A 85 -2.72 8.94 0.40
C ALA A 85 -3.59 7.88 -0.28
N GLY A 86 -3.10 6.65 -0.26
CA GLY A 86 -3.76 5.52 -0.89
C GLY A 86 -3.04 4.21 -0.64
N VAL A 87 -3.32 3.23 -1.47
CA VAL A 87 -2.75 1.87 -1.38
C VAL A 87 -2.03 1.54 -2.69
N ASP A 88 -0.81 1.06 -2.60
CA ASP A 88 -0.04 0.53 -3.73
C ASP A 88 -0.39 -0.95 -3.93
N LEU A 89 -1.27 -1.22 -4.90
CA LEU A 89 -1.74 -2.56 -5.21
C LEU A 89 -0.73 -3.36 -6.06
N THR A 90 0.33 -2.75 -6.57
CA THR A 90 1.36 -3.46 -7.33
C THR A 90 2.12 -4.48 -6.48
N SER A 91 2.16 -4.26 -5.17
CA SER A 91 2.79 -5.14 -4.20
C SER A 91 1.93 -6.36 -3.79
N MET A 92 0.71 -6.49 -4.34
CA MET A 92 -0.19 -7.62 -4.05
C MET A 92 0.31 -8.92 -4.68
N GLN A 93 0.16 -10.03 -3.93
CA GLN A 93 0.51 -11.38 -4.35
C GLN A 93 -0.75 -12.20 -4.66
N ASP A 94 -0.59 -13.33 -5.35
CA ASP A 94 -1.73 -14.21 -5.71
C ASP A 94 -2.46 -14.77 -4.49
N GLY A 95 -1.77 -14.90 -3.34
CA GLY A 95 -2.36 -15.36 -2.08
C GLY A 95 -3.15 -14.30 -1.31
N ASP A 96 -3.04 -13.02 -1.67
CA ASP A 96 -3.74 -11.92 -0.99
C ASP A 96 -5.23 -11.88 -1.30
N ILE A 97 -5.67 -12.63 -2.31
CA ILE A 97 -7.08 -12.73 -2.69
C ILE A 97 -7.51 -14.19 -2.65
N VAL A 98 -8.41 -14.50 -1.74
CA VAL A 98 -9.02 -15.81 -1.59
C VAL A 98 -10.51 -15.67 -1.89
N PHE A 99 -11.05 -16.49 -2.78
CA PHE A 99 -12.47 -16.46 -3.13
C PHE A 99 -13.06 -17.86 -3.20
N ASP A 100 -14.33 -17.96 -2.81
CA ASP A 100 -15.16 -19.16 -2.93
C ASP A 100 -16.32 -18.86 -3.92
N PRO A 101 -16.22 -19.35 -5.16
CA PRO A 101 -17.24 -19.09 -6.18
C PRO A 101 -18.57 -19.79 -5.88
N ILE A 102 -18.58 -20.87 -5.07
CA ILE A 102 -19.80 -21.59 -4.70
C ILE A 102 -20.58 -20.82 -3.66
N ARG A 103 -19.87 -20.23 -2.69
CA ARG A 103 -20.48 -19.44 -1.61
C ARG A 103 -20.61 -17.96 -1.94
N HIS A 104 -20.08 -17.52 -3.08
CA HIS A 104 -19.98 -16.12 -3.48
C HIS A 104 -19.32 -15.24 -2.41
N THR A 105 -18.25 -15.76 -1.80
CA THR A 105 -17.48 -15.02 -0.78
C THR A 105 -16.07 -14.72 -1.27
N ALA A 106 -15.54 -13.56 -0.88
CA ALA A 106 -14.17 -13.17 -1.18
C ALA A 106 -13.52 -12.53 0.06
N ARG A 107 -12.23 -12.84 0.28
CA ARG A 107 -11.37 -12.18 1.24
C ARG A 107 -10.21 -11.55 0.49
N VAL A 108 -9.98 -10.27 0.72
CA VAL A 108 -8.93 -9.48 0.07
C VAL A 108 -8.04 -8.90 1.15
N GLN A 109 -6.74 -9.18 1.07
CA GLN A 109 -5.73 -8.63 1.97
C GLN A 109 -4.94 -7.54 1.24
N LEU A 110 -5.18 -6.28 1.59
CA LEU A 110 -4.54 -5.12 0.98
C LEU A 110 -3.21 -4.79 1.65
N PRO A 111 -2.27 -4.18 0.92
CA PRO A 111 -1.12 -3.51 1.50
C PRO A 111 -1.54 -2.36 2.43
N PRO A 112 -0.69 -1.96 3.38
CA PRO A 112 -0.99 -0.82 4.24
C PRO A 112 -1.11 0.46 3.42
N PRO A 113 -1.96 1.42 3.85
CA PRO A 113 -2.05 2.72 3.21
C PRO A 113 -0.79 3.54 3.45
N GLN A 114 -0.40 4.33 2.47
CA GLN A 114 0.80 5.18 2.52
C GLN A 114 0.56 6.53 1.89
N ILE A 115 1.45 7.50 2.16
CA ILE A 115 1.48 8.75 1.41
C ILE A 115 2.04 8.44 0.02
N LEU A 116 1.27 8.73 -1.00
CA LEU A 116 1.64 8.52 -2.41
C LEU A 116 2.32 9.74 -3.00
N SER A 117 1.88 10.94 -2.62
CA SER A 117 2.50 12.19 -3.02
C SER A 117 2.29 13.29 -1.98
N SER A 118 3.27 14.18 -1.89
CA SER A 118 3.22 15.37 -1.05
C SER A 118 4.14 16.41 -1.67
N HIS A 119 3.59 17.26 -2.54
CA HIS A 119 4.35 18.29 -3.24
C HIS A 119 3.77 19.66 -2.96
N LEU A 120 4.64 20.66 -2.81
CA LEU A 120 4.21 22.05 -2.71
C LEU A 120 3.54 22.50 -4.01
N ASP A 121 2.41 23.14 -3.87
CA ASP A 121 1.76 23.87 -4.96
C ASP A 121 2.58 25.13 -5.29
N SER A 122 3.18 25.15 -6.45
CA SER A 122 4.08 26.25 -6.88
C SER A 122 3.33 27.58 -7.10
N GLU A 123 2.04 27.54 -7.39
CA GLU A 123 1.23 28.76 -7.61
C GLU A 123 0.79 29.39 -6.29
N ARG A 124 0.56 28.58 -5.27
CA ARG A 124 0.10 29.02 -3.94
C ARG A 124 1.20 29.09 -2.88
N THR A 125 2.42 28.61 -3.21
CA THR A 125 3.57 28.70 -2.32
C THR A 125 4.44 29.88 -2.70
N TYR A 126 4.54 30.87 -1.81
CA TYR A 126 5.31 32.09 -2.05
C TYR A 126 6.04 32.59 -0.80
N VAL A 127 7.13 33.30 -1.03
CA VAL A 127 7.83 34.02 0.06
C VAL A 127 7.03 35.27 0.39
N HIS A 128 6.46 35.29 1.59
CA HIS A 128 5.71 36.45 2.08
C HIS A 128 6.63 37.61 2.46
N SER A 129 7.71 37.30 3.18
CA SER A 129 8.72 38.29 3.53
C SER A 129 10.10 37.66 3.72
N ARG A 130 11.12 38.47 3.50
CA ARG A 130 12.50 38.09 3.78
C ARG A 130 13.18 39.31 4.45
N GLN A 131 13.81 39.05 5.58
CA GLN A 131 14.56 40.05 6.33
C GLN A 131 15.99 39.56 6.48
N THR A 132 16.95 40.41 6.07
CA THR A 132 18.38 40.14 6.21
C THR A 132 18.98 41.32 6.95
N ASP A 133 19.56 41.08 8.14
CA ASP A 133 20.23 42.09 8.92
C ASP A 133 21.42 42.66 8.17
N THR A 134 21.80 43.90 8.49
CA THR A 134 22.88 44.66 7.79
C THR A 134 24.22 43.92 7.78
N LEU A 135 24.51 43.14 8.83
CA LEU A 135 25.73 42.33 8.96
C LEU A 135 25.56 40.88 8.55
N ALA A 136 24.32 40.42 8.28
CA ALA A 136 24.04 39.06 7.84
C ALA A 136 24.45 38.86 6.36
N ARG A 137 25.00 37.70 6.07
CA ARG A 137 25.10 37.25 4.69
C ARG A 137 23.80 36.59 4.28
N ARG A 138 23.22 37.04 3.19
CA ARG A 138 22.04 36.41 2.63
C ARG A 138 22.34 34.94 2.31
N ALA A 139 21.65 34.01 2.98
CA ALA A 139 21.79 32.59 2.73
C ALA A 139 20.93 32.21 1.50
N GLU A 140 21.56 32.05 0.32
CA GLU A 140 20.82 31.73 -0.92
C GLU A 140 20.01 30.45 -0.80
N ALA A 141 20.49 29.46 -0.03
CA ALA A 141 19.82 28.21 0.21
C ALA A 141 18.66 28.29 1.22
N LEU A 142 18.43 29.44 1.89
CA LEU A 142 17.44 29.53 2.98
C LEU A 142 16.02 29.28 2.48
N GLU A 143 15.65 29.82 1.32
CA GLU A 143 14.36 29.57 0.70
C GLU A 143 14.18 28.10 0.31
N THR A 144 15.21 27.48 -0.28
CA THR A 144 15.15 26.04 -0.61
C THR A 144 14.96 25.19 0.64
N ARG A 145 15.66 25.53 1.73
CA ARG A 145 15.48 24.87 3.03
C ARG A 145 14.08 25.06 3.58
N ALA A 146 13.52 26.27 3.47
CA ALA A 146 12.16 26.57 3.92
C ALA A 146 11.12 25.78 3.13
N ARG A 147 11.31 25.56 1.82
CA ARG A 147 10.44 24.73 1.00
C ARG A 147 10.51 23.25 1.40
N ILE A 148 11.70 22.72 1.61
CA ILE A 148 11.89 21.34 2.07
C ILE A 148 11.22 21.13 3.44
N GLU A 149 11.43 22.06 4.37
CA GLU A 149 10.81 22.03 5.70
C GLU A 149 9.29 22.11 5.61
N ALA A 150 8.77 22.92 4.68
CA ALA A 150 7.34 23.03 4.42
C ALA A 150 6.75 21.68 3.95
N GLU A 151 7.39 21.00 3.00
CA GLU A 151 6.93 19.70 2.51
C GLU A 151 6.86 18.67 3.64
N HIS A 152 7.91 18.56 4.45
CA HIS A 152 7.93 17.65 5.60
C HIS A 152 6.82 17.98 6.61
N THR A 153 6.72 19.24 6.98
CA THR A 153 5.75 19.69 7.99
C THR A 153 4.31 19.51 7.52
N LEU A 154 4.01 19.78 6.25
CA LEU A 154 2.66 19.60 5.69
C LEU A 154 2.29 18.12 5.57
N ARG A 155 3.25 17.27 5.16
CA ARG A 155 3.07 15.82 5.13
C ARG A 155 2.78 15.25 6.52
N ASP A 156 3.58 15.64 7.52
CA ASP A 156 3.41 15.16 8.89
C ASP A 156 2.07 15.63 9.47
N ALA A 157 1.69 16.88 9.21
CA ALA A 157 0.40 17.41 9.62
C ALA A 157 -0.79 16.65 8.97
N ALA A 158 -0.66 16.20 7.71
CA ALA A 158 -1.66 15.37 7.05
C ALA A 158 -1.79 14.00 7.73
N ILE A 159 -0.66 13.40 8.11
CA ILE A 159 -0.63 12.12 8.83
C ILE A 159 -1.29 12.28 10.20
N GLU A 160 -0.93 13.30 10.96
CA GLU A 160 -1.54 13.63 12.27
C GLU A 160 -3.05 13.91 12.15
N ALA A 161 -3.48 14.55 11.05
CA ALA A 161 -4.89 14.77 10.75
C ALA A 161 -5.64 13.49 10.30
N GLY A 162 -4.97 12.33 10.24
CA GLY A 162 -5.57 11.03 10.01
C GLY A 162 -5.81 10.67 8.54
N ILE A 163 -5.04 11.23 7.61
CA ILE A 163 -5.19 10.95 6.16
C ILE A 163 -5.02 9.45 5.87
N LEU A 164 -4.08 8.76 6.55
CA LEU A 164 -3.85 7.32 6.33
C LEU A 164 -5.05 6.49 6.78
N GLN A 165 -5.68 6.83 7.92
CA GLN A 165 -6.89 6.13 8.36
C GLN A 165 -8.05 6.37 7.40
N ARG A 166 -8.19 7.58 6.87
CA ARG A 166 -9.20 7.89 5.85
C ARG A 166 -8.93 7.11 4.55
N ALA A 167 -7.67 7.06 4.12
CA ALA A 167 -7.27 6.29 2.95
C ALA A 167 -7.59 4.80 3.13
N ARG A 168 -7.29 4.22 4.29
CA ARG A 168 -7.62 2.85 4.65
C ARG A 168 -9.11 2.55 4.50
N ASN A 169 -9.96 3.37 5.10
CA ASN A 169 -11.40 3.17 5.09
C ASN A 169 -12.00 3.30 3.68
N ASN A 170 -11.48 4.26 2.90
CA ASN A 170 -11.93 4.48 1.53
C ASN A 170 -11.48 3.34 0.61
N ALA A 171 -10.21 2.89 0.72
CA ALA A 171 -9.69 1.77 -0.06
C ALA A 171 -10.51 0.50 0.20
N ALA A 172 -10.79 0.19 1.46
CA ALA A 172 -11.62 -0.97 1.82
C ALA A 172 -12.99 -0.91 1.13
N ARG A 173 -13.68 0.23 1.19
CA ARG A 173 -14.99 0.40 0.55
C ARG A 173 -14.92 0.29 -0.97
N THR A 174 -13.90 0.88 -1.59
CA THR A 174 -13.72 0.83 -3.04
C THR A 174 -13.49 -0.60 -3.51
N ILE A 175 -12.59 -1.33 -2.87
CA ILE A 175 -12.32 -2.73 -3.22
C ILE A 175 -13.53 -3.62 -2.92
N GLN A 176 -14.21 -3.41 -1.81
CA GLN A 176 -15.44 -4.14 -1.49
C GLN A 176 -16.51 -3.95 -2.57
N THR A 177 -16.76 -2.71 -3.00
CA THR A 177 -17.71 -2.40 -4.06
C THR A 177 -17.30 -3.01 -5.39
N LEU A 178 -16.01 -2.94 -5.74
CA LEU A 178 -15.47 -3.55 -6.96
C LEU A 178 -15.71 -5.05 -6.96
N VAL A 179 -15.34 -5.75 -5.89
CA VAL A 179 -15.47 -7.21 -5.81
C VAL A 179 -16.95 -7.63 -5.79
N GLN A 180 -17.82 -6.85 -5.13
CA GLN A 180 -19.27 -7.08 -5.18
C GLN A 180 -19.83 -6.94 -6.60
N SER A 181 -19.34 -5.99 -7.39
CA SER A 181 -19.76 -5.82 -8.78
C SER A 181 -19.38 -7.01 -9.68
N LEU A 182 -18.39 -7.81 -9.26
CA LEU A 182 -17.97 -9.05 -9.92
C LEU A 182 -18.81 -10.28 -9.50
N GLY A 183 -19.86 -10.09 -8.69
CA GLY A 183 -20.84 -11.13 -8.34
C GLY A 183 -20.64 -11.77 -6.96
N PHE A 184 -19.73 -11.24 -6.12
CA PHE A 184 -19.53 -11.72 -4.75
C PHE A 184 -20.46 -10.99 -3.80
N THR A 185 -21.19 -11.74 -2.97
CA THR A 185 -22.19 -11.18 -2.03
C THR A 185 -21.59 -10.86 -0.66
N SER A 186 -20.56 -11.59 -0.25
CA SER A 186 -19.83 -11.36 1.01
C SER A 186 -18.37 -11.10 0.71
N VAL A 187 -17.91 -9.90 1.05
CA VAL A 187 -16.53 -9.45 0.78
C VAL A 187 -15.92 -8.92 2.06
N GLU A 188 -14.85 -9.55 2.50
CA GLU A 188 -14.04 -9.15 3.64
C GLU A 188 -12.75 -8.51 3.12
N VAL A 189 -12.46 -7.29 3.59
CA VAL A 189 -11.24 -6.56 3.21
C VAL A 189 -10.42 -6.29 4.47
N GLU A 190 -9.21 -6.83 4.49
CA GLU A 190 -8.25 -6.66 5.56
C GLU A 190 -6.99 -5.97 5.03
N PHE A 191 -6.15 -5.45 5.93
CA PHE A 191 -4.87 -4.87 5.57
C PHE A 191 -3.75 -5.67 6.24
N ARG A 192 -2.65 -5.86 5.50
CA ARG A 192 -1.43 -6.41 6.09
C ARG A 192 -0.97 -5.51 7.25
N SER A 193 -0.50 -6.13 8.33
CA SER A 193 0.25 -5.41 9.37
C SER A 193 1.60 -4.95 8.79
N GLU A 194 2.03 -3.78 9.18
CA GLU A 194 3.39 -3.28 8.90
C GLU A 194 4.46 -4.16 9.52
#